data_497f3745363618cca6b0047116ed524a
#
_entry.id   497f3745363618cca6b0047116ed524a
#
_cell.length_a   1.000
_cell.length_b   1.000
_cell.length_c   1.000
_cell.angle_alpha   90.00
_cell.angle_beta   90.00
_cell.angle_gamma   90.00
#
_symmetry.space_group_name_H-M   'P 1'
#
loop_
_entity.id
_entity.type
_entity.pdbx_description
1 polymer ?
#
loop_
_entity_poly.entity_id
_entity_poly.type
_entity_poly.pdbx_seq_one_letter_code
_entity_poly.pdbx_strand_id
1 'polypeptide(L)'
;TGAVEIKSGYGLTVEDERKMLRVRRGLKEPAPITVKANFLGAHAVGRAYRGRQSEYVDLICEEMLPKVAEEGLADFVDVFCDTGFFTVEETARILEKAANLGIRPKIHANELEVSGGVQVGVKYNALSVDHLEKTTDAEIEALRGSETMPTMLPGCSFFLGIPFGNAKGYIEAGLPVA
;
A
#
# COMPACT_ATOMS: atom_id res chain seq x y z
N THR A 1 2.91 8.12 20.65
CA THR A 1 2.45 7.19 19.60
C THR A 1 1.63 6.08 20.22
N GLY A 2 0.38 5.93 19.82
CA GLY A 2 -0.53 4.89 20.32
C GLY A 2 -0.58 3.64 19.44
N ALA A 3 -0.20 3.77 18.18
CA ALA A 3 -0.15 2.68 17.21
C ALA A 3 0.96 2.91 16.19
N VAL A 4 1.47 1.81 15.63
CA VAL A 4 2.38 1.81 14.49
C VAL A 4 1.92 0.81 13.45
N GLU A 5 2.14 1.13 12.19
CA GLU A 5 2.04 0.20 11.08
C GLU A 5 3.44 -0.16 10.62
N ILE A 6 3.72 -1.45 10.48
CA ILE A 6 5.01 -1.95 10.00
C ILE A 6 4.77 -2.64 8.66
N LYS A 7 5.40 -2.13 7.61
CA LYS A 7 5.32 -2.68 6.26
C LYS A 7 6.46 -3.67 6.01
N SER A 8 6.17 -4.72 5.25
CA SER A 8 7.20 -5.53 4.59
C SER A 8 7.65 -4.85 3.28
N GLY A 9 8.07 -5.57 2.25
CA GLY A 9 8.34 -4.99 0.93
C GLY A 9 9.81 -4.80 0.59
N TYR A 10 10.70 -5.31 1.41
CA TYR A 10 12.15 -5.28 1.17
C TYR A 10 12.76 -6.67 0.98
N GLY A 11 12.02 -7.72 1.31
CA GLY A 11 12.43 -9.11 1.09
C GLY A 11 12.30 -9.53 -0.36
N LEU A 12 11.18 -9.21 -0.98
CA LEU A 12 10.85 -9.44 -2.40
C LEU A 12 10.94 -10.92 -2.82
N THR A 13 10.91 -11.82 -1.85
CA THR A 13 10.77 -13.28 -2.02
C THR A 13 9.70 -13.81 -1.08
N VAL A 14 9.14 -14.97 -1.37
CA VAL A 14 8.11 -15.58 -0.51
C VAL A 14 8.61 -15.71 0.95
N GLU A 15 9.82 -16.24 1.14
CA GLU A 15 10.33 -16.51 2.48
C GLU A 15 10.77 -15.24 3.22
N ASP A 16 11.40 -14.29 2.55
CA ASP A 16 11.87 -13.07 3.21
C ASP A 16 10.73 -12.15 3.59
N GLU A 17 9.69 -12.00 2.75
CA GLU A 17 8.48 -11.26 3.08
C GLU A 17 7.78 -11.88 4.31
N ARG A 18 7.58 -13.20 4.31
CA ARG A 18 7.02 -13.92 5.47
C ARG A 18 7.86 -13.76 6.73
N LYS A 19 9.19 -13.81 6.61
CA LYS A 19 10.12 -13.60 7.72
C LYS A 19 9.94 -12.22 8.35
N MET A 20 9.87 -11.15 7.54
CA MET A 20 9.62 -9.80 8.02
C MET A 20 8.31 -9.71 8.78
N LEU A 21 7.23 -10.26 8.23
CA LEU A 21 5.90 -10.25 8.86
C LEU A 21 5.85 -11.10 10.15
N ARG A 22 6.55 -12.23 10.20
CA ARG A 22 6.67 -13.06 11.42
C ARG A 22 7.41 -12.31 12.54
N VAL A 23 8.48 -11.60 12.22
CA VAL A 23 9.19 -10.74 13.19
C VAL A 23 8.23 -9.70 13.77
N ARG A 24 7.44 -9.03 12.92
CA ARG A 24 6.41 -8.07 13.38
C ARG A 24 5.38 -8.74 14.29
N ARG A 25 4.90 -9.94 13.95
CA ARG A 25 3.96 -10.67 14.80
C ARG A 25 4.52 -10.90 16.20
N GLY A 26 5.81 -11.21 16.32
CA GLY A 26 6.49 -11.36 17.61
C GLY A 26 6.60 -10.06 18.42
N LEU A 27 6.46 -8.89 17.79
CA LEU A 27 6.45 -7.59 18.47
C LEU A 27 5.08 -7.21 19.02
N LYS A 28 4.00 -7.84 18.57
CA LYS A 28 2.63 -7.47 18.93
C LYS A 28 2.33 -7.62 20.42
N GLU A 29 2.81 -8.68 21.05
CA GLU A 29 2.56 -8.96 22.46
C GLU A 29 3.43 -8.11 23.43
N PRO A 30 4.76 -7.98 23.20
CA PRO A 30 5.62 -7.22 24.11
C PRO A 30 5.52 -5.69 23.91
N ALA A 31 4.95 -5.20 22.80
CA ALA A 31 4.89 -3.77 22.53
C ALA A 31 3.78 -3.09 23.36
N PRO A 32 4.07 -1.97 24.05
CA PRO A 32 3.06 -1.21 24.80
C PRO A 32 2.11 -0.38 23.91
N ILE A 33 2.15 -0.59 22.59
CA ILE A 33 1.36 0.11 21.59
C ILE A 33 0.74 -0.90 20.62
N THR A 34 -0.30 -0.48 19.90
CA THR A 34 -0.89 -1.30 18.83
C THR A 34 0.08 -1.43 17.66
N VAL A 35 0.38 -2.67 17.26
CA VAL A 35 1.24 -2.97 16.10
C VAL A 35 0.40 -3.62 15.01
N LYS A 36 0.32 -2.98 13.84
CA LYS A 36 -0.33 -3.50 12.63
C LYS A 36 0.69 -3.94 11.60
N ALA A 37 0.39 -5.02 10.87
CA ALA A 37 1.23 -5.52 9.78
C ALA A 37 0.64 -5.16 8.44
N ASN A 38 1.49 -4.69 7.56
CA ASN A 38 1.13 -4.44 6.18
C ASN A 38 2.05 -5.27 5.26
N PHE A 39 1.45 -6.17 4.47
CA PHE A 39 2.18 -6.92 3.46
C PHE A 39 2.33 -6.03 2.21
N LEU A 40 3.55 -5.64 1.91
CA LEU A 40 3.92 -4.80 0.77
C LEU A 40 4.85 -5.56 -0.20
N GLY A 41 4.52 -6.81 -0.55
CA GLY A 41 5.30 -7.59 -1.52
C GLY A 41 5.39 -6.91 -2.90
N ALA A 42 4.42 -6.08 -3.24
CA ALA A 42 4.40 -5.25 -4.43
C ALA A 42 5.03 -3.85 -4.20
N HIS A 43 6.17 -3.78 -3.54
CA HIS A 43 6.95 -2.54 -3.38
C HIS A 43 7.92 -2.31 -4.55
N ALA A 44 8.57 -3.37 -4.99
CA ALA A 44 9.43 -3.40 -6.15
C ALA A 44 9.47 -4.82 -6.73
N VAL A 45 9.98 -4.97 -7.94
CA VAL A 45 10.15 -6.29 -8.56
C VAL A 45 11.40 -6.98 -8.00
N GLY A 46 11.24 -8.19 -7.47
CA GLY A 46 12.35 -8.98 -6.96
C GLY A 46 13.44 -9.23 -8.01
N ARG A 47 14.70 -9.27 -7.59
CA ARG A 47 15.86 -9.39 -8.49
C ARG A 47 15.77 -10.55 -9.47
N ALA A 48 15.21 -11.69 -9.02
CA ALA A 48 15.03 -12.90 -9.84
C ALA A 48 14.00 -12.70 -10.97
N TYR A 49 13.17 -11.68 -10.87
CA TYR A 49 12.09 -11.36 -11.82
C TYR A 49 12.36 -10.07 -12.62
N ARG A 50 13.58 -9.56 -12.61
CA ARG A 50 13.92 -8.34 -13.36
C ARG A 50 13.58 -8.52 -14.85
N GLY A 51 12.77 -7.59 -15.40
CA GLY A 51 12.24 -7.68 -16.76
C GLY A 51 11.09 -8.67 -16.96
N ARG A 52 10.59 -9.29 -15.87
CA ARG A 52 9.47 -10.25 -15.88
C ARG A 52 8.45 -9.91 -14.81
N GLN A 53 7.99 -8.64 -14.79
CA GLN A 53 7.13 -8.08 -13.76
C GLN A 53 5.80 -8.85 -13.64
N SER A 54 5.20 -9.26 -14.77
CA SER A 54 3.96 -10.05 -14.76
C SER A 54 4.12 -11.36 -13.98
N GLU A 55 5.25 -12.07 -14.16
CA GLU A 55 5.53 -13.30 -13.41
C GLU A 55 5.75 -13.02 -11.90
N TYR A 56 6.27 -11.85 -11.57
CA TYR A 56 6.39 -11.44 -10.17
C TYR A 56 5.02 -11.12 -9.54
N VAL A 57 4.10 -10.51 -10.30
CA VAL A 57 2.71 -10.33 -9.88
C VAL A 57 2.01 -11.68 -9.69
N ASP A 58 2.27 -12.64 -10.57
CA ASP A 58 1.76 -14.02 -10.41
C ASP A 58 2.30 -14.65 -9.11
N LEU A 59 3.60 -14.49 -8.80
CA LEU A 59 4.19 -14.94 -7.55
C LEU A 59 3.51 -14.32 -6.32
N ILE A 60 3.24 -13.01 -6.35
CA ILE A 60 2.52 -12.33 -5.28
C ILE A 60 1.12 -12.94 -5.10
N CYS A 61 0.37 -13.07 -6.19
CA CYS A 61 -1.02 -13.53 -6.13
C CYS A 61 -1.15 -15.02 -5.79
N GLU A 62 -0.30 -15.87 -6.34
CA GLU A 62 -0.49 -17.32 -6.25
C GLU A 62 0.32 -17.97 -5.13
N GLU A 63 1.38 -17.29 -4.63
CA GLU A 63 2.20 -17.86 -3.56
C GLU A 63 2.31 -16.96 -2.33
N MET A 64 2.69 -15.69 -2.46
CA MET A 64 2.94 -14.83 -1.30
C MET A 64 1.66 -14.57 -0.51
N LEU A 65 0.63 -14.01 -1.16
CA LEU A 65 -0.64 -13.65 -0.51
C LEU A 65 -1.34 -14.85 0.15
N PRO A 66 -1.48 -16.02 -0.52
CA PRO A 66 -2.07 -17.19 0.13
C PRO A 66 -1.33 -17.62 1.40
N LYS A 67 -0.01 -17.67 1.35
CA LYS A 67 0.80 -18.07 2.51
C LYS A 67 0.76 -17.05 3.66
N VAL A 68 0.72 -15.75 3.32
CA VAL A 68 0.55 -14.67 4.30
C VAL A 68 -0.82 -14.74 4.97
N ALA A 69 -1.87 -15.01 4.19
CA ALA A 69 -3.23 -15.18 4.69
C ALA A 69 -3.38 -16.42 5.57
N GLU A 70 -2.87 -17.58 5.11
CA GLU A 70 -2.92 -18.85 5.84
C GLU A 70 -2.28 -18.74 7.24
N GLU A 71 -1.17 -18.02 7.36
CA GLU A 71 -0.50 -17.80 8.63
C GLU A 71 -1.06 -16.61 9.44
N GLY A 72 -2.01 -15.85 8.90
CA GLY A 72 -2.56 -14.66 9.56
C GLY A 72 -1.50 -13.58 9.84
N LEU A 73 -0.56 -13.37 8.91
CA LEU A 73 0.61 -12.53 9.14
C LEU A 73 0.37 -11.04 8.90
N ALA A 74 -0.63 -10.68 8.09
CA ALA A 74 -0.89 -9.30 7.70
C ALA A 74 -2.30 -8.84 8.10
N ASP A 75 -2.40 -7.61 8.59
CA ASP A 75 -3.66 -6.90 8.80
C ASP A 75 -4.13 -6.23 7.50
N PHE A 76 -3.18 -5.83 6.64
CA PHE A 76 -3.41 -5.13 5.38
C PHE A 76 -2.50 -5.68 4.27
N VAL A 77 -2.93 -5.47 3.02
CA VAL A 77 -2.11 -5.64 1.81
C VAL A 77 -1.90 -4.28 1.17
N ASP A 78 -0.71 -4.04 0.67
CA ASP A 78 -0.32 -2.76 0.08
C ASP A 78 0.39 -2.96 -1.26
N VAL A 79 0.24 -2.00 -2.16
CA VAL A 79 0.85 -1.99 -3.49
C VAL A 79 1.41 -0.61 -3.78
N PHE A 80 2.61 -0.54 -4.32
CA PHE A 80 3.16 0.70 -4.85
C PHE A 80 2.67 0.89 -6.29
N CYS A 81 1.54 1.57 -6.43
CA CYS A 81 0.89 1.86 -7.71
C CYS A 81 1.33 3.23 -8.22
N ASP A 82 2.42 3.27 -8.97
CA ASP A 82 2.94 4.51 -9.53
C ASP A 82 3.72 4.25 -10.83
N THR A 83 4.02 5.31 -11.56
CA THR A 83 4.80 5.25 -12.80
C THR A 83 6.19 4.65 -12.54
N GLY A 84 6.50 3.57 -13.26
CA GLY A 84 7.75 2.84 -13.09
C GLY A 84 7.73 1.74 -12.03
N PHE A 85 6.61 1.57 -11.32
CA PHE A 85 6.35 0.51 -10.35
C PHE A 85 5.21 -0.41 -10.84
N PHE A 86 4.18 -0.65 -10.05
CA PHE A 86 3.07 -1.50 -10.46
C PHE A 86 1.98 -0.68 -11.14
N THR A 87 1.47 -1.22 -12.25
CA THR A 87 0.38 -0.58 -13.02
C THR A 87 -0.96 -0.69 -12.29
N VAL A 88 -1.96 0.07 -12.75
CA VAL A 88 -3.35 -0.01 -12.23
C VAL A 88 -3.91 -1.43 -12.40
N GLU A 89 -3.64 -2.09 -13.54
CA GLU A 89 -4.11 -3.44 -13.84
C GLU A 89 -3.46 -4.48 -12.92
N GLU A 90 -2.15 -4.39 -12.72
CA GLU A 90 -1.41 -5.28 -11.80
C GLU A 90 -1.86 -5.07 -10.35
N THR A 91 -2.03 -3.80 -9.96
CA THR A 91 -2.59 -3.42 -8.66
C THR A 91 -3.98 -4.02 -8.47
N ALA A 92 -4.87 -3.85 -9.44
CA ALA A 92 -6.22 -4.42 -9.38
C ALA A 92 -6.21 -5.94 -9.15
N ARG A 93 -5.34 -6.69 -9.85
CA ARG A 93 -5.18 -8.14 -9.67
C ARG A 93 -4.77 -8.50 -8.24
N ILE A 94 -3.80 -7.79 -7.68
CA ILE A 94 -3.31 -8.02 -6.32
C ILE A 94 -4.40 -7.70 -5.30
N LEU A 95 -5.12 -6.58 -5.46
CA LEU A 95 -6.19 -6.18 -4.55
C LEU A 95 -7.40 -7.11 -4.61
N GLU A 96 -7.76 -7.60 -5.80
CA GLU A 96 -8.81 -8.61 -5.96
C GLU A 96 -8.44 -9.91 -5.23
N LYS A 97 -7.20 -10.36 -5.38
CA LYS A 97 -6.70 -11.54 -4.64
C LYS A 97 -6.74 -11.31 -3.14
N ALA A 98 -6.30 -10.14 -2.65
CA ALA A 98 -6.35 -9.79 -1.24
C ALA A 98 -7.79 -9.78 -0.70
N ALA A 99 -8.73 -9.20 -1.43
CA ALA A 99 -10.15 -9.18 -1.07
C ALA A 99 -10.73 -10.59 -0.94
N ASN A 100 -10.39 -11.50 -1.87
CA ASN A 100 -10.81 -12.90 -1.84
C ASN A 100 -10.23 -13.67 -0.64
N LEU A 101 -9.12 -13.19 -0.07
CA LEU A 101 -8.50 -13.71 1.14
C LEU A 101 -8.93 -12.98 2.42
N GLY A 102 -9.84 -12.00 2.31
CA GLY A 102 -10.36 -11.23 3.43
C GLY A 102 -9.39 -10.21 4.02
N ILE A 103 -8.35 -9.81 3.27
CA ILE A 103 -7.36 -8.82 3.71
C ILE A 103 -7.65 -7.48 3.04
N ARG A 104 -7.88 -6.44 3.85
CA ARG A 104 -8.21 -5.10 3.35
C ARG A 104 -6.97 -4.42 2.74
N PRO A 105 -7.11 -3.74 1.58
CA PRO A 105 -5.99 -3.07 0.95
C PRO A 105 -5.67 -1.69 1.54
N LYS A 106 -4.43 -1.27 1.31
CA LYS A 106 -3.89 0.09 1.31
C LYS A 106 -3.12 0.28 0.01
N ILE A 107 -2.81 1.50 -0.38
CA ILE A 107 -2.05 1.76 -1.61
C ILE A 107 -1.09 2.93 -1.39
N HIS A 108 0.18 2.77 -1.84
CA HIS A 108 1.05 3.89 -2.15
C HIS A 108 0.64 4.42 -3.52
N ALA A 109 0.21 5.65 -3.61
CA ALA A 109 -0.33 6.22 -4.83
C ALA A 109 0.09 7.68 -5.02
N ASN A 110 0.36 8.04 -6.27
CA ASN A 110 0.59 9.43 -6.67
C ASN A 110 1.75 10.10 -5.90
N GLU A 111 2.79 9.33 -5.57
CA GLU A 111 4.04 9.85 -5.00
C GLU A 111 4.86 10.56 -6.07
N LEU A 112 5.05 9.91 -7.22
CA LEU A 112 5.90 10.37 -8.30
C LEU A 112 5.10 11.03 -9.42
N GLU A 113 4.00 10.40 -9.85
CA GLU A 113 3.13 10.88 -10.91
C GLU A 113 1.65 10.57 -10.61
N VAL A 114 0.75 11.21 -11.35
CA VAL A 114 -0.68 10.86 -11.32
C VAL A 114 -0.87 9.55 -12.07
N SER A 115 -0.96 8.45 -11.34
CA SER A 115 -0.88 7.09 -11.87
C SER A 115 -2.22 6.34 -11.97
N GLY A 116 -3.30 6.89 -11.39
CA GLY A 116 -4.59 6.20 -11.24
C GLY A 116 -4.66 5.31 -9.98
N GLY A 117 -3.62 5.33 -9.13
CA GLY A 117 -3.57 4.57 -7.89
C GLY A 117 -4.67 4.94 -6.91
N VAL A 118 -5.07 6.22 -6.85
CA VAL A 118 -6.18 6.68 -6.00
C VAL A 118 -7.49 6.04 -6.44
N GLN A 119 -7.80 6.06 -7.74
CA GLN A 119 -9.04 5.53 -8.29
C GLN A 119 -9.15 4.03 -8.08
N VAL A 120 -8.05 3.27 -8.28
CA VAL A 120 -8.07 1.83 -8.02
C VAL A 120 -8.19 1.53 -6.53
N GLY A 121 -7.58 2.35 -5.65
CA GLY A 121 -7.76 2.24 -4.21
C GLY A 121 -9.20 2.39 -3.77
N VAL A 122 -9.87 3.43 -4.24
CA VAL A 122 -11.29 3.67 -3.98
C VAL A 122 -12.16 2.52 -4.50
N LYS A 123 -11.90 2.07 -5.73
CA LYS A 123 -12.64 0.94 -6.35
C LYS A 123 -12.59 -0.33 -5.50
N TYR A 124 -11.46 -0.63 -4.88
CA TYR A 124 -11.27 -1.82 -4.04
C TYR A 124 -11.47 -1.55 -2.55
N ASN A 125 -12.07 -0.41 -2.17
CA ASN A 125 -12.36 -0.04 -0.79
C ASN A 125 -11.10 -0.09 0.10
N ALA A 126 -9.99 0.48 -0.39
CA ALA A 126 -8.77 0.58 0.38
C ALA A 126 -9.01 1.36 1.68
N LEU A 127 -8.33 0.97 2.75
CA LEU A 127 -8.37 1.70 4.02
C LEU A 127 -7.80 3.10 3.87
N SER A 128 -6.69 3.20 3.14
CA SER A 128 -6.07 4.49 2.79
C SER A 128 -5.38 4.44 1.45
N VAL A 129 -5.18 5.63 0.89
CA VAL A 129 -4.22 5.91 -0.17
C VAL A 129 -3.16 6.82 0.43
N ASP A 130 -1.92 6.36 0.41
CA ASP A 130 -0.80 6.98 1.09
C ASP A 130 0.08 7.72 0.06
N HIS A 131 0.80 8.76 0.47
CA HIS A 131 1.63 9.70 -0.28
C HIS A 131 0.89 10.91 -0.82
N LEU A 132 0.33 10.85 -2.02
CA LEU A 132 -0.49 11.90 -2.62
C LEU A 132 0.26 13.22 -2.87
N GLU A 133 1.58 13.16 -3.12
CA GLU A 133 2.38 14.32 -3.53
C GLU A 133 1.86 14.92 -4.84
N LYS A 134 1.36 14.06 -5.73
CA LYS A 134 0.75 14.46 -7.02
C LYS A 134 -0.77 14.31 -6.95
N THR A 135 -1.45 15.45 -6.81
CA THR A 135 -2.90 15.48 -6.65
C THR A 135 -3.51 16.47 -7.65
N THR A 136 -4.56 16.05 -8.33
CA THR A 136 -5.45 16.89 -9.13
C THR A 136 -6.87 16.87 -8.56
N ASP A 137 -7.77 17.66 -9.14
CA ASP A 137 -9.18 17.65 -8.74
C ASP A 137 -9.83 16.26 -8.95
N ALA A 138 -9.31 15.46 -9.88
CA ALA A 138 -9.83 14.11 -10.15
C ALA A 138 -9.58 13.16 -8.99
N GLU A 139 -8.44 13.22 -8.30
CA GLU A 139 -8.14 12.41 -7.11
C GLU A 139 -9.01 12.84 -5.92
N ILE A 140 -9.18 14.15 -5.73
CA ILE A 140 -10.06 14.69 -4.68
C ILE A 140 -11.50 14.22 -4.91
N GLU A 141 -11.99 14.31 -6.15
CA GLU A 141 -13.36 13.89 -6.49
C GLU A 141 -13.54 12.36 -6.34
N ALA A 142 -12.53 11.57 -6.73
CA ALA A 142 -12.57 10.11 -6.55
C ALA A 142 -12.69 9.70 -5.07
N LEU A 143 -12.06 10.44 -4.17
CA LEU A 143 -12.14 10.19 -2.73
C LEU A 143 -13.44 10.68 -2.09
N ARG A 144 -14.11 11.65 -2.73
CA ARG A 144 -15.37 12.21 -2.22
C ARG A 144 -16.45 11.13 -2.13
N GLY A 145 -17.00 10.95 -0.94
CA GLY A 145 -18.02 9.94 -0.68
C GLY A 145 -17.51 8.50 -0.56
N SER A 146 -16.18 8.30 -0.63
CA SER A 146 -15.55 7.01 -0.32
C SER A 146 -15.20 6.89 1.17
N GLU A 147 -14.92 5.68 1.62
CA GLU A 147 -14.39 5.40 2.97
C GLU A 147 -12.84 5.32 2.98
N THR A 148 -12.19 5.64 1.86
CA THR A 148 -10.74 5.58 1.73
C THR A 148 -10.11 6.84 2.28
N MET A 149 -9.20 6.70 3.25
CA MET A 149 -8.53 7.82 3.91
C MET A 149 -7.34 8.32 3.07
N PRO A 150 -7.33 9.58 2.64
CA PRO A 150 -6.10 10.20 2.13
C PRO A 150 -5.09 10.40 3.25
N THR A 151 -3.88 9.87 3.06
CA THR A 151 -2.81 9.90 4.06
C THR A 151 -1.57 10.57 3.48
N MET A 152 -1.17 11.69 4.06
CA MET A 152 0.01 12.44 3.62
C MET A 152 1.27 11.97 4.36
N LEU A 153 2.39 11.94 3.64
CA LEU A 153 3.68 11.56 4.20
C LEU A 153 4.71 12.71 4.09
N PRO A 154 4.53 13.82 4.82
CA PRO A 154 5.40 14.98 4.68
C PRO A 154 6.85 14.69 5.07
N GLY A 155 7.09 13.71 5.93
CA GLY A 155 8.44 13.25 6.26
C GLY A 155 9.15 12.57 5.08
N CYS A 156 8.40 11.84 4.25
CA CYS A 156 8.91 11.23 3.03
C CYS A 156 9.25 12.30 1.99
N SER A 157 8.32 13.22 1.72
CA SER A 157 8.54 14.33 0.80
C SER A 157 9.77 15.17 1.19
N PHE A 158 9.94 15.45 2.49
CA PHE A 158 11.10 16.16 3.02
C PHE A 158 12.40 15.38 2.78
N PHE A 159 12.41 14.07 3.08
CA PHE A 159 13.59 13.22 2.92
C PHE A 159 14.02 13.08 1.46
N LEU A 160 13.06 12.94 0.56
CA LEU A 160 13.30 12.80 -0.88
C LEU A 160 13.57 14.14 -1.59
N GLY A 161 13.32 15.28 -0.94
CA GLY A 161 13.46 16.60 -1.54
C GLY A 161 12.44 16.88 -2.65
N ILE A 162 11.25 16.26 -2.56
CA ILE A 162 10.14 16.45 -3.51
C ILE A 162 9.08 17.41 -2.94
N PRO A 163 8.19 17.98 -3.76
CA PRO A 163 7.10 18.82 -3.28
C PRO A 163 6.18 18.09 -2.31
N PHE A 164 5.68 18.80 -1.30
CA PHE A 164 4.69 18.26 -0.37
C PHE A 164 3.32 18.09 -1.05
N GLY A 165 2.57 17.07 -0.63
CA GLY A 165 1.20 16.85 -1.07
C GLY A 165 0.25 18.00 -0.67
N ASN A 166 -0.82 18.21 -1.44
CA ASN A 166 -1.79 19.29 -1.26
C ASN A 166 -2.85 18.97 -0.18
N ALA A 167 -2.43 18.77 1.07
CA ALA A 167 -3.36 18.51 2.19
C ALA A 167 -4.46 19.57 2.30
N LYS A 168 -4.14 20.84 2.02
CA LYS A 168 -5.10 21.94 2.04
C LYS A 168 -6.27 21.70 1.07
N GLY A 169 -5.99 21.27 -0.15
CA GLY A 169 -7.03 20.98 -1.16
C GLY A 169 -8.01 19.90 -0.69
N TYR A 170 -7.53 18.85 -0.04
CA TYR A 170 -8.40 17.81 0.52
C TYR A 170 -9.27 18.35 1.65
N ILE A 171 -8.71 19.14 2.58
CA ILE A 171 -9.44 19.74 3.70
C ILE A 171 -10.51 20.72 3.18
N GLU A 172 -10.19 21.58 2.21
CA GLU A 172 -11.14 22.52 1.59
C GLU A 172 -12.26 21.80 0.83
N ALA A 173 -11.99 20.60 0.31
CA ALA A 173 -12.99 19.72 -0.29
C ALA A 173 -13.86 18.97 0.75
N GLY A 174 -13.61 19.17 2.05
CA GLY A 174 -14.34 18.52 3.14
C GLY A 174 -13.95 17.07 3.40
N LEU A 175 -12.78 16.64 2.91
CA LEU A 175 -12.25 15.31 3.15
C LEU A 175 -11.41 15.27 4.44
N PRO A 176 -11.51 14.18 5.24
CA PRO A 176 -10.54 13.96 6.29
C PRO A 176 -9.15 13.72 5.69
N VAL A 177 -8.11 14.04 6.43
CA VAL A 177 -6.70 13.80 6.04
C VAL A 177 -5.94 13.28 7.25
N ALA A 178 -5.14 12.23 7.07
CA ALA A 178 -4.22 11.68 8.06
C ALA A 178 -2.77 11.98 7.69
#